data_b9b80c6a8a5edb9b5cb0068111f98bf2
#
_entry.id   b9b80c6a8a5edb9b5cb0068111f98bf2
#
_cell.length_a   1.000
_cell.length_b   1.000
_cell.length_c   1.000
_cell.angle_alpha   90.00
_cell.angle_beta   90.00
_cell.angle_gamma   90.00
#
_symmetry.space_group_name_H-M   'P 1'
#
loop_
_entity.id
_entity.type
_entity.pdbx_description
1 polymer ?
#
loop_
_entity_poly.entity_id
_entity_poly.type
_entity_poly.pdbx_seq_one_letter_code
_entity_poly.pdbx_strand_id
1 'polypeptide(L)'
;MKIGVIGRTNVGKSTLFKALTLEEVEIEDRPFTTIEPNRGVGYATVECPEKFFNVKCNPHNAPCVDGTRFIPVNVIDVAGLIEGASEGKGLGNKFLSDIMEADAIIEVIDISGNTDSSGNKTTNFDPAADIRMVDNEIKKWLASIILRSRYVGKEDIADIIFKNLSGVNINYATVKETVKELNIKEINDKTALDIAEMVMKKDKPMLILCNKMDSVNDLEYRMEKLRKEFDYEFMACSAAAELTLKEAEKKGFIRLNGDKIEKIRQMTAEQDKAINIIESIITKYGGTGVRKAINHLVFELKGYKVVFPVEDDKKLTDGFSRVLPDAYLVKKDATPKDVAAMIHSDIAKNYKGAIDCKTALKVKNDAPVKNGQVLKILV
;
A
#
# COMPACT_ATOMS: atom_id res chain seq x y z
N MET A 1 2.76 -7.87 1.91
CA MET A 1 3.12 -6.47 1.55
C MET A 1 2.94 -5.58 2.77
N LYS A 2 3.87 -4.65 3.00
CA LYS A 2 3.83 -3.67 4.08
C LYS A 2 3.73 -2.26 3.49
N ILE A 3 2.81 -1.45 4.02
CA ILE A 3 2.60 -0.06 3.59
C ILE A 3 2.95 0.85 4.76
N GLY A 4 3.92 1.75 4.59
CA GLY A 4 4.25 2.78 5.57
C GLY A 4 3.36 4.01 5.35
N VAL A 5 2.68 4.47 6.39
CA VAL A 5 1.92 5.72 6.37
C VAL A 5 2.72 6.78 7.09
N ILE A 6 3.10 7.83 6.38
CA ILE A 6 3.92 8.93 6.88
C ILE A 6 3.20 10.26 6.68
N GLY A 7 3.74 11.32 7.24
CA GLY A 7 3.22 12.68 7.13
C GLY A 7 3.44 13.47 8.41
N ARG A 8 3.26 14.77 8.33
CA ARG A 8 3.40 15.67 9.49
C ARG A 8 2.30 15.49 10.53
N THR A 9 2.46 16.15 11.64
CA THR A 9 1.43 16.24 12.68
C THR A 9 0.16 16.92 12.16
N ASN A 10 -1.00 16.40 12.52
CA ASN A 10 -2.34 16.94 12.22
C ASN A 10 -2.77 16.99 10.73
N VAL A 11 -2.03 16.36 9.82
CA VAL A 11 -2.49 16.16 8.42
C VAL A 11 -3.57 15.08 8.29
N GLY A 12 -3.83 14.32 9.36
CA GLY A 12 -4.84 13.25 9.40
C GLY A 12 -4.29 11.84 9.25
N LYS A 13 -2.98 11.65 9.45
CA LYS A 13 -2.28 10.36 9.37
C LYS A 13 -2.92 9.29 10.28
N SER A 14 -3.08 9.57 11.59
CA SER A 14 -3.68 8.62 12.53
C SER A 14 -5.17 8.37 12.27
N THR A 15 -5.88 9.34 11.70
CA THR A 15 -7.26 9.15 11.24
C THR A 15 -7.31 8.19 10.06
N LEU A 16 -6.39 8.35 9.10
CA LEU A 16 -6.25 7.43 7.96
C LEU A 16 -5.89 6.02 8.43
N PHE A 17 -4.91 5.89 9.32
CA PHE A 17 -4.50 4.60 9.87
C PHE A 17 -5.69 3.88 10.54
N LYS A 18 -6.44 4.58 11.39
CA LYS A 18 -7.66 4.02 12.01
C LYS A 18 -8.69 3.63 10.95
N ALA A 19 -8.93 4.48 9.96
CA ALA A 19 -9.86 4.18 8.87
C ALA A 19 -9.45 2.94 8.07
N LEU A 20 -8.15 2.71 7.87
CA LEU A 20 -7.63 1.55 7.16
C LEU A 20 -7.72 0.26 7.96
N THR A 21 -7.55 0.33 9.29
CA THR A 21 -7.41 -0.85 10.17
C THR A 21 -8.67 -1.18 10.96
N LEU A 22 -9.71 -0.36 10.89
CA LEU A 22 -10.98 -0.57 11.61
C LEU A 22 -11.88 -1.64 10.97
N GLU A 23 -11.57 -2.10 9.76
CA GLU A 23 -12.36 -3.10 9.04
C GLU A 23 -12.21 -4.46 9.73
N GLU A 24 -13.17 -4.79 10.61
CA GLU A 24 -13.30 -6.13 11.19
C GLU A 24 -14.01 -7.02 10.17
N VAL A 25 -13.23 -7.78 9.44
CA VAL A 25 -13.76 -8.86 8.60
C VAL A 25 -13.51 -10.16 9.36
N GLU A 26 -14.55 -10.93 9.62
CA GLU A 26 -14.43 -12.24 10.30
C GLU A 26 -13.52 -13.15 9.49
N ILE A 27 -12.37 -13.48 10.06
CA ILE A 27 -11.42 -14.47 9.55
C ILE A 27 -11.21 -15.48 10.67
N GLU A 28 -11.51 -16.76 10.41
CA GLU A 28 -11.39 -17.83 11.40
C GLU A 28 -9.96 -18.03 11.89
N ASP A 29 -8.94 -17.81 11.04
CA ASP A 29 -7.52 -17.88 11.40
C ASP A 29 -6.78 -16.63 10.90
N ARG A 30 -6.47 -15.68 11.80
CA ARG A 30 -5.63 -14.53 11.49
C ARG A 30 -4.16 -14.92 11.61
N PRO A 31 -3.39 -15.02 10.51
CA PRO A 31 -1.96 -15.29 10.59
C PRO A 31 -1.13 -14.15 11.19
N PHE A 32 -1.75 -12.99 11.56
CA PHE A 32 -1.06 -11.79 12.04
C PHE A 32 -1.76 -11.15 13.24
N THR A 33 -1.98 -11.91 14.32
CA THR A 33 -2.73 -11.46 15.51
C THR A 33 -1.92 -10.67 16.53
N THR A 34 -0.63 -10.45 16.35
CA THR A 34 0.15 -9.59 17.25
C THR A 34 -0.06 -8.13 16.85
N ILE A 35 -0.98 -7.45 17.51
CA ILE A 35 -1.17 -6.00 17.36
C ILE A 35 -0.03 -5.32 18.12
N GLU A 36 1.03 -4.98 17.41
CA GLU A 36 2.04 -4.05 17.93
C GLU A 36 1.49 -2.61 17.84
N PRO A 37 1.86 -1.71 18.75
CA PRO A 37 1.51 -0.31 18.63
C PRO A 37 1.92 0.23 17.26
N ASN A 38 1.00 0.93 16.58
CA ASN A 38 1.20 1.52 15.26
C ASN A 38 1.32 0.53 14.09
N ARG A 39 0.90 -0.72 14.25
CA ARG A 39 0.79 -1.70 13.17
C ARG A 39 -0.63 -2.24 13.10
N GLY A 40 -1.14 -2.42 11.89
CA GLY A 40 -2.50 -2.93 11.66
C GLY A 40 -2.62 -3.61 10.31
N VAL A 41 -3.78 -4.19 10.06
CA VAL A 41 -4.12 -4.81 8.78
C VAL A 41 -5.16 -3.94 8.09
N GLY A 42 -4.83 -3.48 6.90
CA GLY A 42 -5.77 -2.87 5.95
C GLY A 42 -6.05 -3.84 4.81
N TYR A 43 -6.94 -3.44 3.89
CA TYR A 43 -7.35 -4.31 2.79
C TYR A 43 -7.29 -3.60 1.44
N ALA A 44 -6.59 -4.23 0.49
CA ALA A 44 -6.80 -3.97 -0.93
C ALA A 44 -7.98 -4.83 -1.42
N THR A 45 -8.71 -4.37 -2.42
CA THR A 45 -9.90 -5.07 -2.89
C THR A 45 -9.81 -5.43 -4.38
N VAL A 46 -10.28 -6.63 -4.71
CA VAL A 46 -10.42 -7.09 -6.10
C VAL A 46 -11.76 -7.77 -6.30
N GLU A 47 -12.23 -7.84 -7.53
CA GLU A 47 -13.40 -8.63 -7.85
C GLU A 47 -13.12 -10.12 -7.61
N CYS A 48 -14.04 -10.79 -6.89
CA CYS A 48 -13.93 -12.21 -6.63
C CYS A 48 -14.25 -13.03 -7.90
N PRO A 49 -13.44 -14.04 -8.25
CA PRO A 49 -13.72 -14.92 -9.38
C PRO A 49 -15.04 -15.68 -9.28
N GLU A 50 -15.69 -15.73 -8.11
CA GLU A 50 -17.00 -16.36 -7.92
C GLU A 50 -18.05 -15.84 -8.92
N LYS A 51 -17.99 -14.55 -9.27
CA LYS A 51 -18.90 -13.97 -10.28
C LYS A 51 -18.67 -14.55 -11.67
N PHE A 52 -17.41 -14.71 -12.07
CA PHE A 52 -17.07 -15.28 -13.38
C PHE A 52 -17.52 -16.73 -13.51
N PHE A 53 -17.32 -17.53 -12.47
CA PHE A 53 -17.67 -18.96 -12.47
C PHE A 53 -19.10 -19.24 -12.05
N ASN A 54 -19.87 -18.22 -11.65
CA ASN A 54 -21.22 -18.33 -11.11
C ASN A 54 -21.31 -19.35 -9.95
N VAL A 55 -20.39 -19.24 -8.99
CA VAL A 55 -20.34 -20.07 -7.80
C VAL A 55 -20.36 -19.18 -6.55
N LYS A 56 -20.68 -19.75 -5.40
CA LYS A 56 -20.52 -19.07 -4.10
C LYS A 56 -19.21 -19.49 -3.51
N CYS A 57 -18.32 -18.53 -3.24
CA CYS A 57 -17.04 -18.81 -2.60
C CYS A 57 -17.20 -19.07 -1.09
N ASN A 58 -16.24 -19.84 -0.54
CA ASN A 58 -16.07 -20.07 0.90
C ASN A 58 -14.66 -19.61 1.30
N PRO A 59 -14.45 -18.28 1.54
CA PRO A 59 -13.15 -17.72 1.77
C PRO A 59 -12.53 -18.16 3.09
N HIS A 60 -11.20 -18.40 3.08
CA HIS A 60 -10.43 -18.80 4.25
C HIS A 60 -9.43 -17.69 4.69
N ASN A 61 -8.53 -17.24 3.80
CA ASN A 61 -7.50 -16.27 4.16
C ASN A 61 -7.83 -14.80 3.81
N ALA A 62 -8.81 -14.58 2.97
CA ALA A 62 -9.17 -13.25 2.47
C ALA A 62 -10.69 -13.16 2.32
N PRO A 63 -11.38 -12.39 3.16
CA PRO A 63 -12.85 -12.31 3.17
C PRO A 63 -13.44 -11.88 1.83
N CYS A 64 -14.68 -12.27 1.59
CA CYS A 64 -15.45 -11.88 0.42
C CYS A 64 -16.81 -11.32 0.83
N VAL A 65 -17.08 -10.09 0.44
CA VAL A 65 -18.36 -9.43 0.68
C VAL A 65 -18.93 -8.99 -0.67
N ASP A 66 -20.11 -9.45 -1.01
CA ASP A 66 -20.83 -9.11 -2.25
C ASP A 66 -19.98 -9.25 -3.53
N GLY A 67 -19.18 -10.33 -3.59
CA GLY A 67 -18.30 -10.59 -4.73
C GLY A 67 -17.06 -9.68 -4.79
N THR A 68 -16.73 -9.00 -3.71
CA THR A 68 -15.49 -8.28 -3.52
C THR A 68 -14.60 -9.00 -2.52
N ARG A 69 -13.39 -9.38 -2.94
CA ARG A 69 -12.40 -10.04 -2.11
C ARG A 69 -11.50 -9.00 -1.45
N PHE A 70 -11.35 -9.10 -0.13
CA PHE A 70 -10.54 -8.20 0.70
C PHE A 70 -9.17 -8.83 0.97
N ILE A 71 -8.14 -8.31 0.32
CA ILE A 71 -6.78 -8.85 0.38
C ILE A 71 -6.01 -8.13 1.48
N PRO A 72 -5.55 -8.84 2.54
CA PRO A 72 -4.88 -8.21 3.66
C PRO A 72 -3.52 -7.63 3.26
N VAL A 73 -3.26 -6.40 3.72
CA VAL A 73 -1.98 -5.71 3.62
C VAL A 73 -1.61 -5.15 5.00
N ASN A 74 -0.34 -5.28 5.39
CA ASN A 74 0.12 -4.72 6.66
C ASN A 74 0.32 -3.21 6.51
N VAL A 75 -0.22 -2.44 7.44
CA VAL A 75 -0.09 -0.99 7.50
C VAL A 75 0.71 -0.62 8.74
N ILE A 76 1.70 0.24 8.58
CA ILE A 76 2.55 0.76 9.65
C ILE A 76 2.29 2.27 9.76
N ASP A 77 1.74 2.73 10.91
CA ASP A 77 1.66 4.16 11.23
C ASP A 77 3.03 4.60 11.74
N VAL A 78 3.79 5.22 10.86
CA VAL A 78 5.13 5.72 11.23
C VAL A 78 4.97 7.08 11.91
N ALA A 79 5.65 7.27 13.04
CA ALA A 79 5.59 8.53 13.79
C ALA A 79 5.86 9.75 12.90
N GLY A 80 5.31 10.90 13.25
CA GLY A 80 5.45 12.12 12.41
C GLY A 80 6.91 12.48 12.17
N LEU A 81 7.27 12.73 10.91
CA LEU A 81 8.60 13.20 10.53
C LEU A 81 8.79 14.64 10.98
N ILE A 82 9.93 14.91 11.57
CA ILE A 82 10.38 16.26 11.93
C ILE A 82 11.62 16.62 11.12
N GLU A 83 11.77 17.87 10.78
CA GLU A 83 12.95 18.40 10.09
C GLU A 83 14.23 18.13 10.91
N GLY A 84 15.26 17.60 10.24
CA GLY A 84 16.52 17.18 10.86
C GLY A 84 16.52 15.75 11.40
N ALA A 85 15.52 14.94 11.06
CA ALA A 85 15.46 13.52 11.41
C ALA A 85 16.67 12.74 10.85
N SER A 86 17.13 13.07 9.65
CA SER A 86 18.31 12.47 9.01
C SER A 86 19.63 12.81 9.73
N GLU A 87 19.66 13.89 10.50
CA GLU A 87 20.78 14.30 11.34
C GLU A 87 20.71 13.73 12.77
N GLY A 88 19.72 12.87 13.05
CA GLY A 88 19.54 12.22 14.36
C GLY A 88 18.73 13.03 15.37
N LYS A 89 18.03 14.10 14.95
CA LYS A 89 17.13 14.82 15.84
C LYS A 89 15.90 13.97 16.19
N GLY A 90 15.58 13.92 17.45
CA GLY A 90 14.43 13.16 17.97
C GLY A 90 14.57 11.65 17.77
N LEU A 91 13.51 11.00 17.33
CA LEU A 91 13.46 9.57 16.99
C LEU A 91 13.82 9.29 15.51
N GLY A 92 14.52 10.22 14.84
CA GLY A 92 14.73 10.22 13.39
C GLY A 92 15.28 8.92 12.81
N ASN A 93 16.29 8.32 13.42
CA ASN A 93 16.83 7.04 12.93
C ASN A 93 15.83 5.89 13.02
N LYS A 94 15.01 5.83 14.08
CA LYS A 94 13.96 4.81 14.22
C LYS A 94 12.87 5.02 13.18
N PHE A 95 12.42 6.26 13.02
CA PHE A 95 11.44 6.64 12.00
C PHE A 95 11.87 6.20 10.59
N LEU A 96 13.09 6.54 10.20
CA LEU A 96 13.62 6.20 8.88
C LEU A 96 13.81 4.68 8.71
N SER A 97 14.17 3.97 9.79
CA SER A 97 14.22 2.51 9.79
C SER A 97 12.84 1.88 9.59
N ASP A 98 11.80 2.42 10.25
CA ASP A 98 10.41 1.95 10.12
C ASP A 98 9.87 2.17 8.70
N ILE A 99 10.17 3.32 8.07
CA ILE A 99 9.85 3.58 6.65
C ILE A 99 10.51 2.54 5.74
N MET A 100 11.79 2.21 6.00
CA MET A 100 12.53 1.28 5.15
C MET A 100 12.07 -0.16 5.28
N GLU A 101 11.35 -0.51 6.33
CA GLU A 101 10.67 -1.81 6.45
C GLU A 101 9.48 -1.94 5.49
N ALA A 102 8.86 -0.82 5.09
CA ALA A 102 7.73 -0.82 4.16
C ALA A 102 8.16 -1.18 2.72
N ASP A 103 7.25 -1.82 1.99
CA ASP A 103 7.39 -2.11 0.55
C ASP A 103 6.98 -0.92 -0.32
N ALA A 104 6.08 -0.07 0.19
CA ALA A 104 5.61 1.17 -0.43
C ALA A 104 5.16 2.15 0.65
N ILE A 105 5.07 3.43 0.29
CA ILE A 105 4.83 4.53 1.22
C ILE A 105 3.58 5.30 0.79
N ILE A 106 2.76 5.68 1.76
CA ILE A 106 1.72 6.70 1.61
C ILE A 106 2.16 7.91 2.42
N GLU A 107 2.46 9.01 1.74
CA GLU A 107 2.65 10.29 2.40
C GLU A 107 1.31 11.04 2.45
N VAL A 108 0.83 11.32 3.66
CA VAL A 108 -0.41 12.07 3.89
C VAL A 108 -0.08 13.55 4.05
N ILE A 109 -0.68 14.37 3.21
CA ILE A 109 -0.59 15.84 3.29
C ILE A 109 -1.96 16.47 3.50
N ASP A 110 -2.01 17.65 4.11
CA ASP A 110 -3.23 18.44 4.24
C ASP A 110 -3.42 19.34 3.01
N ILE A 111 -4.22 18.90 2.03
CA ILE A 111 -4.45 19.66 0.78
C ILE A 111 -5.18 20.98 1.03
N SER A 112 -5.85 21.13 2.17
CA SER A 112 -6.55 22.37 2.50
C SER A 112 -5.61 23.53 2.85
N GLY A 113 -4.37 23.23 3.28
CA GLY A 113 -3.42 24.23 3.76
C GLY A 113 -3.83 24.85 5.11
N ASN A 114 -4.70 24.18 5.86
CA ASN A 114 -5.20 24.67 7.16
C ASN A 114 -4.36 24.18 8.35
N THR A 115 -3.25 23.49 8.08
CA THR A 115 -2.32 22.99 9.10
C THR A 115 -0.90 23.37 8.72
N ASP A 116 -0.17 24.10 9.60
CA ASP A 116 1.20 24.51 9.39
C ASP A 116 2.23 23.39 9.63
N SER A 117 3.50 23.70 9.45
CA SER A 117 4.61 22.75 9.67
C SER A 117 4.70 22.18 11.08
N SER A 118 4.18 22.89 12.07
CA SER A 118 4.15 22.49 13.48
C SER A 118 2.85 21.77 13.87
N GLY A 119 1.89 21.63 12.93
CA GLY A 119 0.59 21.03 13.18
C GLY A 119 -0.44 21.98 13.77
N ASN A 120 -0.17 23.29 13.81
CA ASN A 120 -1.12 24.29 14.29
C ASN A 120 -2.10 24.67 13.19
N LYS A 121 -3.29 25.16 13.60
CA LYS A 121 -4.24 25.73 12.65
C LYS A 121 -3.66 26.99 12.02
N THR A 122 -3.75 27.06 10.72
CA THR A 122 -3.30 28.20 9.91
C THR A 122 -4.23 28.39 8.70
N THR A 123 -3.89 29.34 7.85
CA THR A 123 -4.54 29.51 6.55
C THR A 123 -3.46 29.64 5.47
N ASN A 124 -3.69 29.03 4.31
CA ASN A 124 -2.80 29.15 3.15
C ASN A 124 -1.38 28.57 3.35
N PHE A 125 -1.20 27.56 4.19
CA PHE A 125 0.04 26.79 4.21
C PHE A 125 0.22 26.07 2.85
N ASP A 126 1.45 26.08 2.31
CA ASP A 126 1.75 25.39 1.05
C ASP A 126 1.99 23.89 1.30
N PRO A 127 1.08 22.98 0.89
CA PRO A 127 1.27 21.53 1.10
C PRO A 127 2.52 20.96 0.43
N ALA A 128 3.06 21.65 -0.60
CA ALA A 128 4.31 21.27 -1.25
C ALA A 128 5.52 21.30 -0.30
N ALA A 129 5.45 22.12 0.75
CA ALA A 129 6.51 22.18 1.77
C ALA A 129 6.64 20.87 2.54
N ASP A 130 5.55 20.13 2.74
CA ASP A 130 5.55 18.82 3.40
C ASP A 130 6.28 17.79 2.55
N ILE A 131 5.94 17.72 1.27
CA ILE A 131 6.55 16.79 0.31
C ILE A 131 8.06 17.08 0.19
N ARG A 132 8.47 18.36 0.02
CA ARG A 132 9.90 18.73 -0.06
C ARG A 132 10.67 18.31 1.20
N MET A 133 10.07 18.50 2.38
CA MET A 133 10.71 18.15 3.64
C MET A 133 10.90 16.64 3.76
N VAL A 134 9.85 15.85 3.53
CA VAL A 134 9.90 14.38 3.61
C VAL A 134 10.92 13.81 2.61
N ASP A 135 10.86 14.28 1.37
CA ASP A 135 11.75 13.85 0.30
C ASP A 135 13.23 14.12 0.65
N ASN A 136 13.53 15.32 1.12
CA ASN A 136 14.88 15.69 1.53
C ASN A 136 15.40 14.86 2.70
N GLU A 137 14.58 14.60 3.71
CA GLU A 137 14.98 13.82 4.89
C GLU A 137 15.28 12.37 4.53
N ILE A 138 14.42 11.73 3.74
CA ILE A 138 14.61 10.34 3.29
C ILE A 138 15.86 10.23 2.40
N LYS A 139 16.03 11.12 1.43
CA LYS A 139 17.18 11.14 0.52
C LYS A 139 18.50 11.34 1.27
N LYS A 140 18.58 12.33 2.16
CA LYS A 140 19.77 12.60 2.95
C LYS A 140 20.15 11.42 3.84
N TRP A 141 19.18 10.82 4.51
CA TRP A 141 19.43 9.66 5.35
C TRP A 141 19.96 8.46 4.56
N LEU A 142 19.32 8.11 3.45
CA LEU A 142 19.77 7.00 2.61
C LEU A 142 21.14 7.29 2.00
N ALA A 143 21.37 8.52 1.54
CA ALA A 143 22.68 8.95 1.06
C ALA A 143 23.77 8.82 2.15
N SER A 144 23.46 9.13 3.40
CA SER A 144 24.41 8.98 4.52
C SER A 144 24.85 7.53 4.73
N ILE A 145 23.94 6.56 4.48
CA ILE A 145 24.26 5.13 4.53
C ILE A 145 25.14 4.73 3.33
N ILE A 146 24.79 5.22 2.13
CA ILE A 146 25.54 4.96 0.90
C ILE A 146 26.97 5.53 0.99
N LEU A 147 27.14 6.70 1.61
CA LEU A 147 28.45 7.34 1.79
C LEU A 147 29.43 6.55 2.65
N ARG A 148 28.93 5.60 3.47
CA ARG A 148 29.81 4.66 4.19
C ARG A 148 30.58 3.75 3.24
N SER A 149 30.17 3.65 1.99
CA SER A 149 30.82 2.88 0.91
C SER A 149 31.94 3.66 0.19
N ARG A 150 32.31 4.85 0.66
CA ARG A 150 33.26 5.77 0.00
C ARG A 150 34.69 5.20 -0.17
N TYR A 151 35.07 4.26 0.69
CA TYR A 151 36.40 3.63 0.69
C TYR A 151 36.33 2.23 0.09
N VAL A 152 36.32 2.17 -1.24
CA VAL A 152 36.18 0.92 -1.97
C VAL A 152 37.55 0.55 -2.59
N GLY A 153 37.98 -0.69 -2.32
CA GLY A 153 39.12 -1.29 -2.99
C GLY A 153 38.76 -1.75 -4.40
N LYS A 154 39.00 -3.05 -4.70
CA LYS A 154 38.72 -3.66 -6.02
C LYS A 154 37.29 -4.24 -6.16
N GLU A 155 36.42 -4.09 -5.17
CA GLU A 155 35.05 -4.64 -5.17
C GLU A 155 34.14 -3.83 -6.09
N ASP A 156 33.05 -4.46 -6.59
CA ASP A 156 31.99 -3.78 -7.38
C ASP A 156 31.27 -2.75 -6.51
N ILE A 157 31.10 -1.56 -7.05
CA ILE A 157 30.43 -0.44 -6.35
C ILE A 157 29.01 -0.84 -5.91
N ALA A 158 28.27 -1.57 -6.75
CA ALA A 158 26.92 -2.01 -6.42
C ALA A 158 26.90 -2.99 -5.23
N ASP A 159 27.87 -3.90 -5.17
CA ASP A 159 27.99 -4.88 -4.08
C ASP A 159 28.23 -4.19 -2.74
N ILE A 160 29.08 -3.17 -2.71
CA ILE A 160 29.41 -2.44 -1.49
C ILE A 160 28.25 -1.58 -1.03
N ILE A 161 27.59 -0.86 -1.96
CA ILE A 161 26.37 -0.09 -1.64
C ILE A 161 25.32 -1.03 -1.06
N PHE A 162 25.06 -2.16 -1.72
CA PHE A 162 24.05 -3.11 -1.25
C PHE A 162 24.38 -3.68 0.13
N LYS A 163 25.66 -3.99 0.41
CA LYS A 163 26.11 -4.46 1.72
C LYS A 163 25.80 -3.45 2.83
N ASN A 164 26.00 -2.15 2.57
CA ASN A 164 25.64 -1.10 3.53
C ASN A 164 24.12 -0.88 3.66
N LEU A 165 23.36 -1.15 2.59
CA LEU A 165 21.91 -1.10 2.57
C LEU A 165 21.25 -2.40 3.05
N SER A 166 21.98 -3.39 3.55
CA SER A 166 21.45 -4.70 3.96
C SER A 166 20.42 -4.62 5.10
N GLY A 167 20.47 -3.56 5.93
CA GLY A 167 19.45 -3.27 6.96
C GLY A 167 18.23 -2.50 6.44
N VAL A 168 18.21 -2.14 5.15
CA VAL A 168 17.17 -1.40 4.49
C VAL A 168 16.57 -2.32 3.43
N ASN A 169 15.30 -2.64 3.50
CA ASN A 169 14.63 -3.58 2.58
C ASN A 169 14.65 -3.08 1.11
N ILE A 170 15.84 -3.06 0.51
CA ILE A 170 16.13 -2.64 -0.87
C ILE A 170 16.64 -3.84 -1.66
N ASN A 171 16.21 -3.99 -2.91
CA ASN A 171 16.57 -5.10 -3.77
C ASN A 171 17.97 -4.88 -4.39
N TYR A 172 18.82 -5.91 -4.35
CA TYR A 172 20.15 -5.88 -5.00
C TYR A 172 20.07 -5.54 -6.50
N ALA A 173 19.09 -6.11 -7.21
CA ALA A 173 18.92 -5.82 -8.63
C ALA A 173 18.68 -4.33 -8.91
N THR A 174 17.89 -3.67 -8.05
CA THR A 174 17.62 -2.22 -8.13
C THR A 174 18.89 -1.41 -7.92
N VAL A 175 19.71 -1.76 -6.93
CA VAL A 175 21.01 -1.07 -6.69
C VAL A 175 21.92 -1.22 -7.90
N LYS A 176 22.07 -2.43 -8.43
CA LYS A 176 22.92 -2.73 -9.58
C LYS A 176 22.48 -2.00 -10.85
N GLU A 177 21.16 -2.00 -11.11
CA GLU A 177 20.58 -1.26 -12.23
C GLU A 177 20.81 0.25 -12.08
N THR A 178 20.57 0.80 -10.88
CA THR A 178 20.77 2.23 -10.59
C THR A 178 22.22 2.66 -10.79
N VAL A 179 23.19 1.90 -10.27
CA VAL A 179 24.63 2.17 -10.46
C VAL A 179 25.01 2.17 -11.94
N LYS A 180 24.44 1.24 -12.72
CA LYS A 180 24.65 1.16 -14.17
C LYS A 180 24.02 2.32 -14.93
N GLU A 181 22.76 2.66 -14.66
CA GLU A 181 22.05 3.76 -15.32
C GLU A 181 22.69 5.13 -15.06
N LEU A 182 23.08 5.40 -13.82
CA LEU A 182 23.76 6.61 -13.43
C LEU A 182 25.24 6.62 -13.80
N ASN A 183 25.77 5.52 -14.36
CA ASN A 183 27.18 5.34 -14.71
C ASN A 183 28.14 5.73 -13.57
N ILE A 184 27.81 5.25 -12.35
CA ILE A 184 28.56 5.60 -11.13
C ILE A 184 29.95 4.99 -11.17
N LYS A 185 30.97 5.85 -11.07
CA LYS A 185 32.39 5.44 -11.01
C LYS A 185 33.00 5.68 -9.64
N GLU A 186 32.43 6.59 -8.86
CA GLU A 186 32.86 6.92 -7.50
C GLU A 186 31.66 7.31 -6.63
N ILE A 187 31.81 7.13 -5.32
CA ILE A 187 30.80 7.52 -4.34
C ILE A 187 31.23 8.81 -3.66
N ASN A 188 30.50 9.87 -3.92
CA ASN A 188 30.60 11.19 -3.28
C ASN A 188 29.22 11.69 -2.85
N ASP A 189 29.15 12.87 -2.23
CA ASP A 189 27.91 13.41 -1.70
C ASP A 189 26.81 13.54 -2.77
N LYS A 190 27.16 13.95 -3.99
CA LYS A 190 26.22 14.11 -5.10
C LYS A 190 25.73 12.73 -5.59
N THR A 191 26.65 11.83 -5.91
CA THR A 191 26.31 10.50 -6.44
C THR A 191 25.53 9.67 -5.42
N ALA A 192 25.78 9.85 -4.12
CA ALA A 192 25.03 9.19 -3.07
C ALA A 192 23.56 9.68 -3.02
N LEU A 193 23.32 10.97 -3.20
CA LEU A 193 21.96 11.53 -3.30
C LEU A 193 21.22 11.05 -4.56
N ASP A 194 21.92 11.03 -5.72
CA ASP A 194 21.34 10.57 -6.99
C ASP A 194 20.95 9.08 -6.90
N ILE A 195 21.82 8.26 -6.28
CA ILE A 195 21.52 6.83 -6.03
C ILE A 195 20.35 6.68 -5.07
N ALA A 196 20.34 7.43 -3.96
CA ALA A 196 19.27 7.38 -2.97
C ALA A 196 17.91 7.69 -3.60
N GLU A 197 17.82 8.75 -4.41
CA GLU A 197 16.60 9.13 -5.12
C GLU A 197 16.11 8.02 -6.05
N MET A 198 16.97 7.49 -6.91
CA MET A 198 16.60 6.50 -7.91
C MET A 198 16.22 5.16 -7.27
N VAL A 199 16.93 4.74 -6.23
CA VAL A 199 16.63 3.51 -5.50
C VAL A 199 15.28 3.62 -4.79
N MET A 200 14.98 4.76 -4.15
CA MET A 200 13.68 5.01 -3.52
C MET A 200 12.56 4.95 -4.56
N LYS A 201 12.70 5.64 -5.68
CA LYS A 201 11.69 5.68 -6.74
C LYS A 201 11.38 4.29 -7.30
N LYS A 202 12.40 3.42 -7.47
CA LYS A 202 12.24 2.08 -8.04
C LYS A 202 11.73 1.04 -7.03
N ASP A 203 12.27 1.03 -5.83
CA ASP A 203 11.99 -0.04 -4.85
C ASP A 203 10.88 0.30 -3.86
N LYS A 204 10.75 1.57 -3.52
CA LYS A 204 9.79 2.07 -2.52
C LYS A 204 8.94 3.20 -3.08
N PRO A 205 8.05 2.90 -4.05
CA PRO A 205 7.20 3.92 -4.63
C PRO A 205 6.38 4.61 -3.54
N MET A 206 6.24 5.92 -3.68
CA MET A 206 5.50 6.78 -2.76
C MET A 206 4.27 7.35 -3.45
N LEU A 207 3.12 7.19 -2.79
CA LEU A 207 1.86 7.81 -3.16
C LEU A 207 1.63 9.02 -2.27
N ILE A 208 1.45 10.19 -2.85
CA ILE A 208 1.06 11.40 -2.11
C ILE A 208 -0.46 11.41 -1.97
N LEU A 209 -0.94 11.27 -0.74
CA LEU A 209 -2.36 11.22 -0.42
C LEU A 209 -2.82 12.58 0.13
N CYS A 210 -3.48 13.35 -0.74
CA CYS A 210 -4.05 14.66 -0.46
C CYS A 210 -5.30 14.51 0.41
N ASN A 211 -5.11 14.52 1.73
CA ASN A 211 -6.19 14.38 2.70
C ASN A 211 -6.95 15.71 2.90
N LYS A 212 -8.13 15.61 3.51
CA LYS A 212 -9.07 16.72 3.76
C LYS A 212 -9.63 17.33 2.47
N MET A 213 -9.83 16.50 1.42
CA MET A 213 -10.41 16.94 0.15
C MET A 213 -11.80 17.55 0.30
N ASP A 214 -12.51 17.19 1.37
CA ASP A 214 -13.83 17.72 1.76
C ASP A 214 -13.78 19.18 2.21
N SER A 215 -12.61 19.69 2.56
CA SER A 215 -12.42 21.04 3.09
C SER A 215 -12.05 22.09 2.03
N VAL A 216 -12.00 21.69 0.74
CA VAL A 216 -11.64 22.57 -0.37
C VAL A 216 -12.62 22.51 -1.53
N ASN A 217 -12.78 23.63 -2.24
CA ASN A 217 -13.60 23.69 -3.43
C ASN A 217 -12.82 23.58 -4.75
N ASP A 218 -11.53 23.88 -4.69
CA ASP A 218 -10.57 23.96 -5.81
C ASP A 218 -9.57 22.80 -5.82
N LEU A 219 -10.01 21.60 -5.42
CA LEU A 219 -9.17 20.41 -5.24
C LEU A 219 -8.30 20.11 -6.46
N GLU A 220 -8.89 20.04 -7.65
CA GLU A 220 -8.15 19.66 -8.85
C GLU A 220 -7.07 20.70 -9.20
N TYR A 221 -7.35 22.00 -9.07
CA TYR A 221 -6.36 23.05 -9.26
C TYR A 221 -5.16 22.90 -8.31
N ARG A 222 -5.42 22.58 -7.01
CA ARG A 222 -4.35 22.36 -6.02
C ARG A 222 -3.53 21.12 -6.35
N MET A 223 -4.17 20.04 -6.75
CA MET A 223 -3.50 18.81 -7.15
C MET A 223 -2.67 18.98 -8.43
N GLU A 224 -3.19 19.72 -9.43
CA GLU A 224 -2.44 20.03 -10.64
C GLU A 224 -1.16 20.85 -10.36
N LYS A 225 -1.23 21.80 -9.42
CA LYS A 225 -0.06 22.56 -8.99
C LYS A 225 1.02 21.62 -8.43
N LEU A 226 0.64 20.66 -7.58
CA LEU A 226 1.58 19.68 -7.02
C LEU A 226 2.14 18.73 -8.10
N ARG A 227 1.31 18.23 -9.01
CA ARG A 227 1.75 17.36 -10.14
C ARG A 227 2.72 18.04 -11.09
N LYS A 228 2.69 19.37 -11.20
CA LYS A 228 3.67 20.13 -12.00
C LYS A 228 5.02 20.28 -11.32
N GLU A 229 5.04 20.21 -9.99
CA GLU A 229 6.26 20.42 -9.21
C GLU A 229 6.98 19.09 -8.89
N PHE A 230 6.21 18.00 -8.66
CA PHE A 230 6.74 16.72 -8.21
C PHE A 230 6.38 15.60 -9.16
N ASP A 231 7.32 14.70 -9.40
CA ASP A 231 7.15 13.46 -10.17
C ASP A 231 6.68 12.32 -9.25
N TYR A 232 5.51 12.50 -8.62
CA TYR A 232 4.83 11.52 -7.79
C TYR A 232 3.40 11.29 -8.28
N GLU A 233 2.82 10.14 -7.91
CA GLU A 233 1.39 9.90 -8.05
C GLU A 233 0.63 10.59 -6.92
N PHE A 234 -0.47 11.26 -7.27
CA PHE A 234 -1.29 12.03 -6.34
C PHE A 234 -2.72 11.52 -6.34
N MET A 235 -3.24 11.20 -5.17
CA MET A 235 -4.65 10.88 -4.98
C MET A 235 -5.25 11.71 -3.86
N ALA A 236 -6.55 11.99 -3.95
CA ALA A 236 -7.27 12.73 -2.91
C ALA A 236 -8.08 11.79 -2.03
N CYS A 237 -8.21 12.14 -0.74
CA CYS A 237 -9.09 11.43 0.19
C CYS A 237 -9.69 12.34 1.26
N SER A 238 -10.74 11.83 1.92
CA SER A 238 -11.21 12.29 3.21
C SER A 238 -11.15 11.13 4.20
N ALA A 239 -10.05 11.07 4.95
CA ALA A 239 -9.84 10.04 5.98
C ALA A 239 -10.88 10.12 7.10
N ALA A 240 -11.37 11.33 7.42
CA ALA A 240 -12.40 11.53 8.41
C ALA A 240 -13.76 10.97 7.94
N ALA A 241 -14.13 11.19 6.68
CA ALA A 241 -15.33 10.62 6.09
C ALA A 241 -15.30 9.10 6.09
N GLU A 242 -14.18 8.49 5.66
CA GLU A 242 -14.01 7.03 5.67
C GLU A 242 -14.13 6.46 7.08
N LEU A 243 -13.46 7.06 8.06
CA LEU A 243 -13.51 6.60 9.45
C LEU A 243 -14.94 6.69 10.01
N THR A 244 -15.63 7.80 9.75
CA THR A 244 -17.01 7.99 10.20
C THR A 244 -17.95 6.93 9.61
N LEU A 245 -17.82 6.61 8.32
CA LEU A 245 -18.62 5.56 7.67
C LEU A 245 -18.38 4.20 8.32
N LYS A 246 -17.13 3.81 8.50
CA LYS A 246 -16.78 2.51 9.11
C LYS A 246 -17.23 2.41 10.56
N GLU A 247 -17.12 3.49 11.33
CA GLU A 247 -17.66 3.52 12.69
C GLU A 247 -19.19 3.43 12.73
N ALA A 248 -19.88 4.09 11.80
CA ALA A 248 -21.33 4.04 11.71
C ALA A 248 -21.82 2.64 11.30
N GLU A 249 -21.13 1.99 10.37
CA GLU A 249 -21.39 0.61 9.95
C GLU A 249 -21.13 -0.38 11.09
N LYS A 250 -19.99 -0.30 11.77
CA LYS A 250 -19.64 -1.13 12.93
C LYS A 250 -20.67 -1.02 14.06
N LYS A 251 -21.23 0.18 14.28
CA LYS A 251 -22.30 0.42 15.26
C LYS A 251 -23.70 0.01 14.74
N GLY A 252 -23.82 -0.44 13.48
CA GLY A 252 -25.05 -0.89 12.86
C GLY A 252 -26.07 0.23 12.56
N PHE A 253 -25.61 1.46 12.40
CA PHE A 253 -26.45 2.58 11.96
C PHE A 253 -26.68 2.58 10.45
N ILE A 254 -25.65 2.18 9.71
CA ILE A 254 -25.66 2.09 8.25
C ILE A 254 -25.14 0.75 7.78
N ARG A 255 -25.39 0.43 6.52
CA ARG A 255 -24.71 -0.64 5.75
C ARG A 255 -24.09 -0.03 4.52
N LEU A 256 -22.86 -0.42 4.19
CA LEU A 256 -22.17 0.01 3.00
C LEU A 256 -22.30 -1.07 1.90
N ASN A 257 -22.90 -0.72 0.77
CA ASN A 257 -22.99 -1.56 -0.43
C ASN A 257 -22.17 -0.89 -1.54
N GLY A 258 -20.86 -1.15 -1.57
CA GLY A 258 -19.92 -0.39 -2.38
C GLY A 258 -19.86 1.07 -1.93
N ASP A 259 -20.21 2.00 -2.82
CA ASP A 259 -20.27 3.45 -2.52
C ASP A 259 -21.68 3.91 -2.07
N LYS A 260 -22.64 2.99 -1.93
CA LYS A 260 -24.00 3.32 -1.48
C LYS A 260 -24.12 3.14 0.03
N ILE A 261 -24.75 4.12 0.68
CA ILE A 261 -25.02 4.10 2.12
C ILE A 261 -26.52 3.76 2.31
N GLU A 262 -26.78 2.68 3.01
CA GLU A 262 -28.13 2.29 3.44
C GLU A 262 -28.27 2.58 4.93
N LYS A 263 -29.21 3.48 5.30
CA LYS A 263 -29.51 3.81 6.70
C LYS A 263 -30.38 2.71 7.30
N ILE A 264 -29.90 2.03 8.36
CA ILE A 264 -30.57 0.87 8.97
C ILE A 264 -31.29 1.25 10.27
N ARG A 265 -30.71 2.16 11.05
CA ARG A 265 -31.28 2.59 12.34
C ARG A 265 -31.45 4.08 12.35
N GLN A 266 -32.41 4.53 13.21
CA GLN A 266 -32.61 5.94 13.48
C GLN A 266 -31.34 6.53 14.11
N MET A 267 -30.90 7.64 13.56
CA MET A 267 -29.74 8.41 14.00
C MET A 267 -30.18 9.72 14.65
N THR A 268 -29.31 10.34 15.45
CA THR A 268 -29.52 11.72 15.91
C THR A 268 -29.43 12.67 14.71
N ALA A 269 -30.00 13.87 14.85
CA ALA A 269 -29.96 14.89 13.80
C ALA A 269 -28.51 15.26 13.40
N GLU A 270 -27.58 15.25 14.36
CA GLU A 270 -26.14 15.50 14.10
C GLU A 270 -25.49 14.36 13.33
N GLN A 271 -25.77 13.10 13.68
CA GLN A 271 -25.27 11.92 12.98
C GLN A 271 -25.80 11.87 11.55
N ASP A 272 -27.10 12.11 11.38
CA ASP A 272 -27.73 12.11 10.05
C ASP A 272 -27.15 13.22 9.17
N LYS A 273 -26.93 14.42 9.72
CA LYS A 273 -26.26 15.51 9.03
C LYS A 273 -24.82 15.13 8.60
N ALA A 274 -24.06 14.46 9.45
CA ALA A 274 -22.72 14.01 9.13
C ALA A 274 -22.73 13.00 7.96
N ILE A 275 -23.64 12.01 7.99
CA ILE A 275 -23.77 11.03 6.91
C ILE A 275 -24.19 11.72 5.59
N ASN A 276 -25.12 12.67 5.62
CA ASN A 276 -25.55 13.42 4.42
C ASN A 276 -24.38 14.22 3.79
N ILE A 277 -23.51 14.81 4.61
CA ILE A 277 -22.29 15.46 4.13
C ILE A 277 -21.39 14.43 3.43
N ILE A 278 -21.20 13.25 4.02
CA ILE A 278 -20.36 12.20 3.43
C ILE A 278 -20.99 11.67 2.13
N GLU A 279 -22.30 11.51 2.05
CA GLU A 279 -23.00 11.17 0.80
C GLU A 279 -22.71 12.19 -0.31
N SER A 280 -22.67 13.48 0.04
CA SER A 280 -22.29 14.52 -0.94
C SER A 280 -20.83 14.40 -1.41
N ILE A 281 -19.92 14.04 -0.52
CA ILE A 281 -18.50 13.77 -0.87
C ILE A 281 -18.41 12.56 -1.81
N ILE A 282 -19.10 11.47 -1.48
CA ILE A 282 -19.13 10.25 -2.31
C ILE A 282 -19.69 10.55 -3.71
N THR A 283 -20.80 11.30 -3.77
CA THR A 283 -21.42 11.70 -5.04
C THR A 283 -20.49 12.57 -5.88
N LYS A 284 -19.82 13.54 -5.25
CA LYS A 284 -18.92 14.48 -5.96
C LYS A 284 -17.63 13.83 -6.45
N TYR A 285 -17.01 12.95 -5.64
CA TYR A 285 -15.69 12.42 -5.89
C TYR A 285 -15.65 10.91 -6.19
N GLY A 286 -16.81 10.24 -6.18
CA GLY A 286 -16.94 8.80 -6.40
C GLY A 286 -16.32 7.96 -5.28
N GLY A 287 -16.53 8.39 -4.01
CA GLY A 287 -16.04 7.73 -2.82
C GLY A 287 -15.19 8.65 -1.92
N THR A 288 -14.75 8.13 -0.78
CA THR A 288 -13.88 8.85 0.18
C THR A 288 -12.42 8.95 -0.28
N GLY A 289 -12.04 8.21 -1.34
CA GLY A 289 -10.69 8.14 -1.87
C GLY A 289 -9.77 7.11 -1.19
N VAL A 290 -10.03 6.72 0.05
CA VAL A 290 -9.12 5.87 0.85
C VAL A 290 -8.94 4.48 0.22
N ARG A 291 -10.02 3.77 -0.10
CA ARG A 291 -9.94 2.44 -0.74
C ARG A 291 -9.28 2.49 -2.12
N LYS A 292 -9.60 3.52 -2.90
CA LYS A 292 -8.97 3.74 -4.22
C LYS A 292 -7.46 3.94 -4.08
N ALA A 293 -7.00 4.70 -3.08
CA ALA A 293 -5.59 4.94 -2.84
C ALA A 293 -4.81 3.67 -2.48
N ILE A 294 -5.36 2.80 -1.62
CA ILE A 294 -4.75 1.51 -1.30
C ILE A 294 -4.67 0.62 -2.54
N ASN A 295 -5.76 0.49 -3.29
CA ASN A 295 -5.78 -0.32 -4.50
C ASN A 295 -4.76 0.19 -5.53
N HIS A 296 -4.70 1.50 -5.75
CA HIS A 296 -3.75 2.12 -6.67
C HIS A 296 -2.30 1.85 -6.25
N LEU A 297 -1.98 2.05 -4.96
CA LEU A 297 -0.64 1.77 -4.44
C LEU A 297 -0.24 0.29 -4.63
N VAL A 298 -1.16 -0.64 -4.35
CA VAL A 298 -0.90 -2.08 -4.39
C VAL A 298 -0.80 -2.58 -5.83
N PHE A 299 -1.78 -2.25 -6.66
CA PHE A 299 -1.94 -2.88 -7.98
C PHE A 299 -1.26 -2.10 -9.10
N GLU A 300 -1.30 -0.75 -9.08
CA GLU A 300 -0.73 0.07 -10.14
C GLU A 300 0.72 0.45 -9.82
N LEU A 301 0.99 1.16 -8.72
CA LEU A 301 2.33 1.61 -8.39
C LEU A 301 3.28 0.46 -8.08
N LYS A 302 2.85 -0.50 -7.27
CA LYS A 302 3.68 -1.65 -6.89
C LYS A 302 3.54 -2.83 -7.86
N GLY A 303 2.48 -2.81 -8.69
CA GLY A 303 2.21 -3.84 -9.70
C GLY A 303 1.93 -5.22 -9.12
N TYR A 304 1.50 -5.32 -7.86
CA TYR A 304 1.10 -6.60 -7.28
C TYR A 304 -0.12 -7.17 -8.00
N LYS A 305 -0.29 -8.47 -7.90
CA LYS A 305 -1.41 -9.20 -8.49
C LYS A 305 -2.04 -10.11 -7.45
N VAL A 306 -3.31 -10.43 -7.63
CA VAL A 306 -4.00 -11.41 -6.79
C VAL A 306 -4.20 -12.68 -7.60
N VAL A 307 -3.88 -13.82 -6.99
CA VAL A 307 -4.11 -15.15 -7.57
C VAL A 307 -4.90 -16.02 -6.61
N PHE A 308 -5.70 -16.91 -7.16
CA PHE A 308 -6.59 -17.79 -6.42
C PHE A 308 -6.20 -19.25 -6.72
N PRO A 309 -5.34 -19.89 -5.90
CA PRO A 309 -4.97 -21.28 -6.10
C PRO A 309 -6.11 -22.21 -5.70
N VAL A 310 -6.26 -23.29 -6.46
CA VAL A 310 -7.21 -24.37 -6.22
C VAL A 310 -6.56 -25.74 -6.50
N GLU A 311 -7.09 -26.80 -5.90
CA GLU A 311 -6.66 -28.18 -6.16
C GLU A 311 -7.52 -28.82 -7.28
N ASP A 312 -8.82 -28.57 -7.27
CA ASP A 312 -9.76 -29.05 -8.27
C ASP A 312 -10.17 -27.90 -9.22
N ASP A 313 -9.81 -28.03 -10.50
CA ASP A 313 -10.08 -27.00 -11.52
C ASP A 313 -11.55 -26.95 -11.97
N LYS A 314 -12.35 -27.99 -11.71
CA LYS A 314 -13.78 -28.05 -12.06
C LYS A 314 -14.65 -27.53 -10.92
N LYS A 315 -14.37 -28.00 -9.69
CA LYS A 315 -15.10 -27.57 -8.50
C LYS A 315 -14.57 -26.27 -7.92
N LEU A 316 -13.37 -25.84 -8.31
CA LEU A 316 -12.64 -24.66 -7.80
C LEU A 316 -12.39 -24.76 -6.29
N THR A 317 -12.12 -25.97 -5.79
CA THR A 317 -11.97 -26.24 -4.37
C THR A 317 -10.52 -26.55 -3.98
N ASP A 318 -10.25 -26.40 -2.69
CA ASP A 318 -9.08 -27.00 -2.03
C ASP A 318 -9.37 -28.44 -1.57
N GLY A 319 -8.40 -29.08 -0.88
CA GLY A 319 -8.52 -30.41 -0.30
C GLY A 319 -9.59 -30.55 0.77
N PHE A 320 -10.11 -29.45 1.31
CA PHE A 320 -11.20 -29.40 2.28
C PHE A 320 -12.57 -29.11 1.67
N SER A 321 -12.68 -29.12 0.34
CA SER A 321 -13.89 -28.80 -0.43
C SER A 321 -14.38 -27.35 -0.28
N ARG A 322 -13.52 -26.41 0.13
CA ARG A 322 -13.84 -24.98 0.18
C ARG A 322 -13.67 -24.38 -1.22
N VAL A 323 -14.68 -23.67 -1.70
CA VAL A 323 -14.69 -23.06 -3.05
C VAL A 323 -13.91 -21.73 -3.02
N LEU A 324 -12.91 -21.57 -3.88
CA LEU A 324 -12.07 -20.38 -3.97
C LEU A 324 -11.60 -19.90 -2.58
N PRO A 325 -10.97 -20.77 -1.76
CA PRO A 325 -10.74 -20.47 -0.35
C PRO A 325 -9.73 -19.33 -0.17
N ASP A 326 -8.64 -19.39 -0.92
CA ASP A 326 -7.49 -18.53 -0.70
C ASP A 326 -7.28 -17.54 -1.84
N ALA A 327 -6.78 -16.37 -1.47
CA ALA A 327 -6.32 -15.35 -2.39
C ALA A 327 -4.94 -14.86 -1.93
N TYR A 328 -3.95 -14.93 -2.80
CA TYR A 328 -2.58 -14.55 -2.51
C TYR A 328 -2.17 -13.30 -3.28
N LEU A 329 -1.60 -12.34 -2.56
CA LEU A 329 -0.98 -11.15 -3.14
C LEU A 329 0.44 -11.50 -3.56
N VAL A 330 0.73 -11.43 -4.85
CA VAL A 330 2.01 -11.80 -5.46
C VAL A 330 2.67 -10.63 -6.18
N LYS A 331 4.00 -10.65 -6.31
CA LYS A 331 4.75 -9.63 -7.06
C LYS A 331 4.37 -9.66 -8.56
N LYS A 332 4.59 -8.55 -9.26
CA LYS A 332 4.24 -8.37 -10.68
C LYS A 332 4.80 -9.44 -11.62
N ASP A 333 5.98 -9.96 -11.29
CA ASP A 333 6.75 -10.95 -12.06
C ASP A 333 6.64 -12.37 -11.51
N ALA A 334 5.85 -12.59 -10.46
CA ALA A 334 5.67 -13.90 -9.85
C ALA A 334 5.15 -14.92 -10.87
N THR A 335 5.76 -16.10 -10.86
CA THR A 335 5.42 -17.24 -11.70
C THR A 335 4.45 -18.19 -10.97
N PRO A 336 3.80 -19.15 -11.65
CA PRO A 336 3.01 -20.18 -10.98
C PRO A 336 3.79 -21.00 -9.96
N LYS A 337 5.10 -21.16 -10.14
CA LYS A 337 5.97 -21.84 -9.17
C LYS A 337 6.17 -21.02 -7.91
N ASP A 338 6.24 -19.68 -8.03
CA ASP A 338 6.32 -18.79 -6.87
C ASP A 338 5.00 -18.83 -6.07
N VAL A 339 3.85 -18.91 -6.76
CA VAL A 339 2.55 -19.14 -6.11
C VAL A 339 2.55 -20.46 -5.35
N ALA A 340 3.05 -21.55 -5.96
CA ALA A 340 3.17 -22.84 -5.31
C ALA A 340 4.02 -22.78 -4.02
N ALA A 341 5.11 -22.01 -4.04
CA ALA A 341 5.99 -21.79 -2.89
C ALA A 341 5.31 -21.01 -1.76
N MET A 342 4.40 -20.10 -2.09
CA MET A 342 3.62 -19.36 -1.09
C MET A 342 2.56 -20.23 -0.40
N ILE A 343 2.04 -21.25 -1.09
CA ILE A 343 1.08 -22.19 -0.50
C ILE A 343 1.81 -23.12 0.47
N HIS A 344 2.84 -23.83 -0.02
CA HIS A 344 3.66 -24.72 0.79
C HIS A 344 4.99 -25.06 0.08
N SER A 345 6.07 -25.21 0.86
CA SER A 345 7.40 -25.56 0.32
C SER A 345 7.40 -26.89 -0.45
N ASP A 346 6.61 -27.87 -0.02
CA ASP A 346 6.56 -29.18 -0.68
C ASP A 346 5.78 -29.14 -2.00
N ILE A 347 4.77 -28.27 -2.12
CA ILE A 347 4.07 -28.02 -3.40
C ILE A 347 5.06 -27.41 -4.40
N ALA A 348 5.91 -26.49 -3.96
CA ALA A 348 6.93 -25.89 -4.82
C ALA A 348 8.01 -26.89 -5.26
N LYS A 349 8.43 -27.82 -4.37
CA LYS A 349 9.42 -28.88 -4.69
C LYS A 349 8.88 -29.87 -5.72
N ASN A 350 7.59 -30.22 -5.62
CA ASN A 350 6.93 -31.20 -6.49
C ASN A 350 6.21 -30.56 -7.68
N TYR A 351 6.40 -29.25 -7.89
CA TYR A 351 5.75 -28.49 -8.95
C TYR A 351 6.05 -29.04 -10.35
N LYS A 352 4.99 -29.42 -11.09
CA LYS A 352 5.04 -29.92 -12.49
C LYS A 352 4.41 -28.99 -13.50
N GLY A 353 3.68 -27.98 -13.03
CA GLY A 353 3.00 -27.03 -13.91
C GLY A 353 1.78 -26.40 -13.26
N ALA A 354 1.06 -25.57 -14.01
CA ALA A 354 -0.19 -24.99 -13.58
C ALA A 354 -1.21 -24.91 -14.73
N ILE A 355 -2.49 -24.89 -14.38
CA ILE A 355 -3.60 -24.70 -15.32
C ILE A 355 -4.36 -23.44 -14.89
N ASP A 356 -4.65 -22.56 -15.84
CA ASP A 356 -5.57 -21.44 -15.65
C ASP A 356 -7.00 -21.95 -15.75
N CYS A 357 -7.75 -21.93 -14.64
CA CYS A 357 -9.11 -22.45 -14.60
C CYS A 357 -10.12 -21.65 -15.42
N LYS A 358 -9.83 -20.36 -15.71
CA LYS A 358 -10.69 -19.53 -16.57
C LYS A 358 -10.63 -19.92 -18.05
N THR A 359 -9.46 -20.39 -18.50
CA THR A 359 -9.21 -20.73 -19.90
C THR A 359 -9.03 -22.22 -20.13
N ALA A 360 -8.89 -23.02 -19.08
CA ALA A 360 -8.53 -24.44 -19.09
C ALA A 360 -7.18 -24.74 -19.79
N LEU A 361 -6.31 -23.74 -19.96
CA LEU A 361 -5.02 -23.88 -20.61
C LEU A 361 -3.88 -23.98 -19.60
N LYS A 362 -2.83 -24.73 -19.97
CA LYS A 362 -1.59 -24.76 -19.21
C LYS A 362 -0.92 -23.38 -19.23
N VAL A 363 -0.48 -22.92 -18.08
CA VAL A 363 0.31 -21.70 -17.92
C VAL A 363 1.80 -22.06 -18.14
N LYS A 364 2.52 -21.22 -18.89
CA LYS A 364 3.98 -21.39 -19.03
C LYS A 364 4.65 -21.19 -17.67
N ASN A 365 5.62 -22.05 -17.34
CA ASN A 365 6.25 -22.08 -16.02
C ASN A 365 7.01 -20.79 -15.68
N ASP A 366 7.53 -20.10 -16.68
CA ASP A 366 8.31 -18.86 -16.60
C ASP A 366 7.47 -17.59 -16.87
N ALA A 367 6.19 -17.76 -17.22
CA ALA A 367 5.32 -16.61 -17.47
C ALA A 367 4.79 -16.03 -16.16
N PRO A 368 4.80 -14.69 -16.02
CA PRO A 368 4.16 -14.04 -14.87
C PRO A 368 2.66 -14.34 -14.81
N VAL A 369 2.16 -14.61 -13.61
CA VAL A 369 0.71 -14.79 -13.38
C VAL A 369 -0.06 -13.51 -13.70
N LYS A 370 -1.37 -13.65 -13.96
CA LYS A 370 -2.28 -12.51 -14.24
C LYS A 370 -3.08 -12.15 -12.99
N ASN A 371 -3.44 -10.87 -12.86
CA ASN A 371 -4.32 -10.44 -11.78
C ASN A 371 -5.70 -11.12 -11.86
N GLY A 372 -6.22 -11.60 -10.75
CA GLY A 372 -7.49 -12.33 -10.68
C GLY A 372 -7.45 -13.74 -11.31
N GLN A 373 -6.26 -14.29 -11.53
CA GLN A 373 -6.10 -15.62 -12.12
C GLN A 373 -6.44 -16.72 -11.12
N VAL A 374 -7.23 -17.71 -11.53
CA VAL A 374 -7.51 -18.91 -10.74
C VAL A 374 -6.62 -20.03 -11.25
N LEU A 375 -5.75 -20.54 -10.39
CA LEU A 375 -4.68 -21.47 -10.77
C LEU A 375 -4.84 -22.83 -10.07
N LYS A 376 -4.95 -23.90 -10.86
CA LYS A 376 -4.69 -25.25 -10.37
C LYS A 376 -3.21 -25.53 -10.46
N ILE A 377 -2.57 -25.79 -9.31
CA ILE A 377 -1.16 -26.19 -9.24
C ILE A 377 -1.07 -27.71 -9.43
N LEU A 378 -0.20 -28.16 -10.34
CA LEU A 378 0.06 -29.58 -10.59
C LEU A 378 1.33 -29.99 -9.83
N VAL A 379 1.22 -31.03 -9.03
CA VAL A 379 2.29 -31.62 -8.21
C VAL A 379 2.53 -33.10 -8.52
#